data_aaeed16a6139186caac2e0a2342553c3
#
_entry.id   aaeed16a6139186caac2e0a2342553c3
#
_cell.length_a   1.000
_cell.length_b   1.000
_cell.length_c   1.000
_cell.angle_alpha   90.00
_cell.angle_beta   90.00
_cell.angle_gamma   90.00
#
_symmetry.space_group_name_H-M   'P 1'
#
loop_
_entity.id
_entity.type
_entity.pdbx_description
1 polymer ?
#
loop_
_entity_poly.entity_id
_entity_poly.type
_entity_poly.pdbx_seq_one_letter_code
_entity_poly.pdbx_strand_id
1 'polypeptide(L)'
;VEVEPLLVEVCRKYFPQIASSLDDDRVTIYNEDGLRFVRSRSNVYDLILIDSPNPFGPAEGLFTKEFYGNCYNALHEDGIMINQHESPFYTEEAFQCQRMHKRIIESFPISKIYQAHIPSYPSGHWLFGFASKKYHPVDDLDPEAWNALNLRTRYYTTRLHKGAFYLPAFLEDMLKEVEG
;
A
#
# COMPACT_ATOMS: atom_id res chain seq x y z
N VAL A 1 10.64 4.11 6.93
CA VAL A 1 11.33 3.06 7.71
C VAL A 1 12.01 2.14 6.74
N GLU A 2 13.30 1.94 6.88
CA GLU A 2 14.12 1.10 5.99
C GLU A 2 15.12 0.30 6.83
N VAL A 3 15.12 -1.01 6.66
CA VAL A 3 15.98 -1.89 7.45
C VAL A 3 17.45 -1.88 6.99
N GLU A 4 17.70 -1.54 5.71
CA GLU A 4 19.02 -1.50 5.11
C GLU A 4 19.52 -0.07 4.91
N PRO A 5 20.40 0.45 5.81
CA PRO A 5 20.88 1.83 5.73
C PRO A 5 21.59 2.15 4.41
N LEU A 6 22.31 1.18 3.85
CA LEU A 6 23.06 1.35 2.61
C LEU A 6 22.14 1.68 1.43
N LEU A 7 20.88 1.21 1.44
CA LEU A 7 19.92 1.51 0.40
C LEU A 7 19.67 3.02 0.27
N VAL A 8 19.53 3.71 1.39
CA VAL A 8 19.32 5.17 1.42
C VAL A 8 20.51 5.91 0.81
N GLU A 9 21.74 5.50 1.16
CA GLU A 9 22.97 6.09 0.62
C GLU A 9 23.09 5.86 -0.90
N VAL A 10 22.80 4.65 -1.34
CA VAL A 10 22.82 4.28 -2.78
C VAL A 10 21.79 5.09 -3.55
N CYS A 11 20.57 5.24 -3.01
CA CYS A 11 19.52 6.02 -3.65
C CYS A 11 19.92 7.50 -3.77
N ARG A 12 20.47 8.10 -2.74
CA ARG A 12 20.98 9.49 -2.79
C ARG A 12 22.03 9.67 -3.85
N LYS A 13 22.95 8.70 -3.96
CA LYS A 13 24.09 8.78 -4.89
C LYS A 13 23.72 8.53 -6.35
N TYR A 14 22.89 7.54 -6.61
CA TYR A 14 22.63 7.03 -7.97
C TYR A 14 21.24 7.37 -8.52
N PHE A 15 20.30 7.73 -7.65
CA PHE A 15 18.92 8.08 -8.02
C PHE A 15 18.49 9.43 -7.42
N PRO A 16 19.31 10.51 -7.58
CA PRO A 16 19.02 11.80 -6.93
C PRO A 16 17.67 12.40 -7.37
N GLN A 17 17.19 12.10 -8.58
CA GLN A 17 15.89 12.55 -9.09
C GLN A 17 14.70 11.98 -8.31
N ILE A 18 14.89 10.88 -7.56
CA ILE A 18 13.88 10.27 -6.69
C ILE A 18 14.20 10.58 -5.22
N ALA A 19 15.47 10.44 -4.84
CA ALA A 19 15.92 10.52 -3.46
C ALA A 19 16.14 11.95 -2.94
N SER A 20 16.03 12.99 -3.79
CA SER A 20 16.25 14.39 -3.36
C SER A 20 15.32 14.82 -2.22
N SER A 21 14.10 14.28 -2.16
CA SER A 21 13.15 14.58 -1.09
C SER A 21 13.48 13.92 0.26
N LEU A 22 14.43 12.98 0.31
CA LEU A 22 14.85 12.35 1.58
C LEU A 22 15.58 13.33 2.52
N ASP A 23 16.06 14.46 1.98
CA ASP A 23 16.77 15.50 2.73
C ASP A 23 15.85 16.70 3.10
N ASP A 24 14.53 16.59 2.84
CA ASP A 24 13.53 17.59 3.27
C ASP A 24 13.35 17.52 4.80
N ASP A 25 13.24 18.67 5.46
CA ASP A 25 13.10 18.79 6.92
C ASP A 25 11.86 18.06 7.48
N ARG A 26 10.87 17.76 6.63
CA ARG A 26 9.68 16.98 7.00
C ARG A 26 9.91 15.49 6.99
N VAL A 27 11.05 15.00 6.48
CA VAL A 27 11.35 13.57 6.33
C VAL A 27 12.24 13.09 7.47
N THR A 28 11.80 12.06 8.16
CA THR A 28 12.60 11.34 9.14
C THR A 28 12.81 9.90 8.68
N ILE A 29 14.06 9.48 8.56
CA ILE A 29 14.42 8.12 8.17
C ILE A 29 14.74 7.31 9.42
N TYR A 30 14.06 6.18 9.58
CA TYR A 30 14.32 5.21 10.66
C TYR A 30 14.93 3.95 10.04
N ASN A 31 16.17 3.62 10.45
CA ASN A 31 16.84 2.39 10.04
C ASN A 31 16.53 1.28 11.03
N GLU A 32 15.37 0.68 10.90
CA GLU A 32 14.92 -0.40 11.77
C GLU A 32 13.89 -1.30 11.07
N ASP A 33 13.58 -2.42 11.70
CA ASP A 33 12.57 -3.35 11.25
C ASP A 33 11.15 -2.74 11.31
N GLY A 34 10.43 -2.76 10.18
CA GLY A 34 9.11 -2.14 10.06
C GLY A 34 8.05 -2.73 11.00
N LEU A 35 8.12 -4.05 11.30
CA LEU A 35 7.22 -4.70 12.25
C LEU A 35 7.46 -4.18 13.68
N ARG A 36 8.72 -4.07 14.07
CA ARG A 36 9.08 -3.53 15.39
C ARG A 36 8.71 -2.06 15.50
N PHE A 37 8.95 -1.30 14.45
CA PHE A 37 8.63 0.12 14.39
C PHE A 37 7.13 0.37 14.61
N VAL A 38 6.26 -0.27 13.85
CA VAL A 38 4.82 -0.02 13.92
C VAL A 38 4.19 -0.55 15.21
N ARG A 39 4.71 -1.66 15.78
CA ARG A 39 4.20 -2.26 17.03
C ARG A 39 4.21 -1.28 18.22
N SER A 40 5.14 -0.35 18.26
CA SER A 40 5.26 0.63 19.34
C SER A 40 4.44 1.91 19.12
N ARG A 41 3.67 2.00 18.03
CA ARG A 41 2.92 3.19 17.65
C ARG A 41 1.43 3.00 17.90
N SER A 42 0.74 4.06 18.31
CA SER A 42 -0.71 4.03 18.51
C SER A 42 -1.27 5.42 18.22
N ASN A 43 -2.19 5.49 17.27
CA ASN A 43 -2.93 6.71 16.93
C ASN A 43 -2.02 7.91 16.63
N VAL A 44 -1.06 7.73 15.69
CA VAL A 44 -0.04 8.73 15.33
C VAL A 44 0.09 9.02 13.85
N TYR A 45 -0.52 8.21 12.97
CA TYR A 45 -0.38 8.37 11.52
C TYR A 45 -1.75 8.55 10.85
N ASP A 46 -1.81 9.47 9.88
CA ASP A 46 -2.95 9.61 8.97
C ASP A 46 -2.89 8.60 7.84
N LEU A 47 -1.67 8.26 7.40
CA LEU A 47 -1.42 7.39 6.26
C LEU A 47 -0.23 6.48 6.53
N ILE A 48 -0.38 5.20 6.20
CA ILE A 48 0.71 4.22 6.17
C ILE A 48 0.82 3.68 4.75
N LEU A 49 1.97 3.88 4.11
CA LEU A 49 2.31 3.30 2.81
C LEU A 49 3.32 2.17 3.01
N ILE A 50 2.98 0.97 2.54
CA ILE A 50 3.82 -0.21 2.67
C ILE A 50 4.28 -0.63 1.27
N ASP A 51 5.53 -0.35 0.97
CA ASP A 51 6.26 -0.85 -0.18
C ASP A 51 7.22 -1.94 0.30
N SER A 52 6.68 -3.13 0.50
CA SER A 52 7.42 -4.28 1.03
C SER A 52 8.04 -5.10 -0.09
N PRO A 53 9.13 -5.82 0.16
CA PRO A 53 9.62 -6.86 -0.75
C PRO A 53 8.61 -8.01 -0.82
N ASN A 54 8.90 -9.02 -1.66
CA ASN A 54 8.05 -10.19 -1.78
C ASN A 54 7.82 -10.90 -0.43
N PRO A 55 6.65 -11.56 -0.23
CA PRO A 55 6.22 -12.15 1.05
C PRO A 55 6.98 -13.43 1.44
N PHE A 56 8.29 -13.47 1.20
CA PHE A 56 9.15 -14.62 1.47
C PHE A 56 10.36 -14.24 2.33
N GLY A 57 10.81 -15.20 3.16
CA GLY A 57 12.02 -15.05 3.96
C GLY A 57 11.92 -13.97 5.04
N PRO A 58 12.93 -13.10 5.20
CA PRO A 58 12.99 -12.12 6.30
C PRO A 58 11.81 -11.14 6.33
N ALA A 59 11.18 -10.89 5.18
CA ALA A 59 10.04 -9.96 5.07
C ALA A 59 8.69 -10.58 5.47
N GLU A 60 8.60 -11.88 5.69
CA GLU A 60 7.32 -12.58 5.96
C GLU A 60 6.55 -11.96 7.14
N GLY A 61 7.26 -11.38 8.10
CA GLY A 61 6.66 -10.68 9.24
C GLY A 61 5.76 -9.50 8.86
N LEU A 62 6.04 -8.82 7.74
CA LEU A 62 5.26 -7.67 7.24
C LEU A 62 3.94 -8.07 6.56
N PHE A 63 3.67 -9.37 6.44
CA PHE A 63 2.45 -9.90 5.83
C PHE A 63 1.55 -10.64 6.82
N THR A 64 1.82 -10.53 8.11
CA THR A 64 1.07 -11.20 9.15
C THR A 64 -0.18 -10.41 9.56
N LYS A 65 -1.19 -11.11 10.10
CA LYS A 65 -2.34 -10.46 10.75
C LYS A 65 -1.90 -9.52 11.88
N GLU A 66 -0.87 -9.91 12.64
CA GLU A 66 -0.30 -9.07 13.70
C GLU A 66 0.21 -7.73 13.14
N PHE A 67 0.95 -7.77 12.03
CA PHE A 67 1.47 -6.56 11.40
C PHE A 67 0.35 -5.60 10.96
N TYR A 68 -0.67 -6.10 10.26
CA TYR A 68 -1.82 -5.29 9.85
C TYR A 68 -2.63 -4.77 11.02
N GLY A 69 -2.78 -5.55 12.09
CA GLY A 69 -3.39 -5.09 13.33
C GLY A 69 -2.58 -3.98 14.02
N ASN A 70 -1.25 -4.06 13.99
CA ASN A 70 -0.37 -3.00 14.49
C ASN A 70 -0.46 -1.73 13.61
N CYS A 71 -0.54 -1.86 12.29
CA CYS A 71 -0.80 -0.74 11.39
C CYS A 71 -2.15 -0.07 11.69
N TYR A 72 -3.19 -0.88 11.90
CA TYR A 72 -4.49 -0.37 12.33
C TYR A 72 -4.38 0.45 13.63
N ASN A 73 -3.72 -0.07 14.65
CA ASN A 73 -3.54 0.64 15.93
C ASN A 73 -2.71 1.92 15.81
N ALA A 74 -1.73 1.93 14.90
CA ALA A 74 -0.86 3.09 14.69
C ALA A 74 -1.55 4.22 13.92
N LEU A 75 -2.60 3.92 13.17
CA LEU A 75 -3.37 4.91 12.42
C LEU A 75 -4.36 5.68 13.31
N HIS A 76 -4.59 6.96 13.00
CA HIS A 76 -5.69 7.76 13.54
C HIS A 76 -7.06 7.15 13.21
N GLU A 77 -8.14 7.67 13.81
CA GLU A 77 -9.51 7.13 13.66
C GLU A 77 -10.04 7.16 12.22
N ASP A 78 -9.49 8.02 11.38
CA ASP A 78 -9.80 8.13 9.95
C ASP A 78 -8.62 7.77 9.04
N GLY A 79 -7.62 7.09 9.59
CA GLY A 79 -6.40 6.74 8.90
C GLY A 79 -6.58 5.69 7.81
N ILE A 80 -5.66 5.74 6.85
CA ILE A 80 -5.65 4.89 5.66
C ILE A 80 -4.31 4.15 5.58
N MET A 81 -4.36 2.88 5.19
CA MET A 81 -3.19 2.07 4.85
C MET A 81 -3.26 1.67 3.36
N ILE A 82 -2.14 1.82 2.68
CA ILE A 82 -1.94 1.30 1.31
C ILE A 82 -0.78 0.31 1.36
N ASN A 83 -0.95 -0.85 0.74
CA ASN A 83 0.14 -1.79 0.57
C ASN A 83 0.19 -2.32 -0.86
N GLN A 84 1.39 -2.65 -1.33
CA GLN A 84 1.49 -3.38 -2.59
C GLN A 84 1.08 -4.84 -2.37
N HIS A 85 0.38 -5.39 -3.35
CA HIS A 85 0.06 -6.79 -3.49
C HIS A 85 0.96 -7.39 -4.58
N GLU A 86 0.45 -8.36 -5.30
CA GLU A 86 1.19 -9.08 -6.33
C GLU A 86 0.44 -9.02 -7.67
N SER A 87 1.01 -9.67 -8.69
CA SER A 87 0.33 -9.89 -9.96
C SER A 87 -0.77 -10.96 -9.82
N PRO A 88 -1.95 -10.76 -10.41
CA PRO A 88 -3.02 -11.77 -10.35
C PRO A 88 -2.85 -12.91 -11.36
N PHE A 89 -1.87 -12.83 -12.27
CA PHE A 89 -1.74 -13.75 -13.39
C PHE A 89 -0.85 -14.97 -13.11
N TYR A 90 -0.09 -14.94 -12.03
CA TYR A 90 0.78 -16.04 -11.65
C TYR A 90 0.22 -16.72 -10.41
N THR A 91 0.07 -18.03 -10.44
CA THR A 91 -0.63 -18.82 -9.41
C THR A 91 -0.14 -18.53 -7.99
N GLU A 92 1.17 -18.51 -7.79
CA GLU A 92 1.75 -18.26 -6.47
C GLU A 92 1.51 -16.82 -6.01
N GLU A 93 1.66 -15.84 -6.90
CA GLU A 93 1.45 -14.43 -6.60
C GLU A 93 -0.04 -14.16 -6.32
N ALA A 94 -0.95 -14.73 -7.12
CA ALA A 94 -2.39 -14.65 -6.88
C ALA A 94 -2.80 -15.22 -5.52
N PHE A 95 -2.22 -16.37 -5.14
CA PHE A 95 -2.43 -16.95 -3.81
C PHE A 95 -1.94 -16.03 -2.68
N GLN A 96 -0.76 -15.42 -2.84
CA GLN A 96 -0.25 -14.46 -1.86
C GLN A 96 -1.15 -13.21 -1.79
N CYS A 97 -1.66 -12.72 -2.92
CA CYS A 97 -2.61 -11.62 -2.96
C CYS A 97 -3.88 -11.94 -2.14
N GLN A 98 -4.51 -13.11 -2.36
CA GLN A 98 -5.65 -13.56 -1.57
C GLN A 98 -5.34 -13.65 -0.07
N ARG A 99 -4.17 -14.22 0.26
CA ARG A 99 -3.73 -14.38 1.65
C ARG A 99 -3.53 -13.04 2.36
N MET A 100 -2.92 -12.07 1.68
CA MET A 100 -2.75 -10.71 2.20
C MET A 100 -4.09 -10.02 2.39
N HIS A 101 -4.94 -10.04 1.36
CA HIS A 101 -6.26 -9.43 1.41
C HIS A 101 -7.10 -9.98 2.58
N LYS A 102 -7.14 -11.30 2.75
CA LYS A 102 -7.83 -11.94 3.87
C LYS A 102 -7.37 -11.41 5.24
N ARG A 103 -6.07 -11.23 5.43
CA ARG A 103 -5.53 -10.73 6.70
C ARG A 103 -5.86 -9.25 6.94
N ILE A 104 -5.96 -8.48 5.86
CA ILE A 104 -6.31 -7.05 5.94
C ILE A 104 -7.78 -6.87 6.27
N ILE A 105 -8.69 -7.61 5.63
CA ILE A 105 -10.13 -7.54 5.94
C ILE A 105 -10.47 -7.98 7.37
N GLU A 106 -9.64 -8.83 7.96
CA GLU A 106 -9.78 -9.20 9.37
C GLU A 106 -9.36 -8.09 10.35
N SER A 107 -8.64 -7.07 9.87
CA SER A 107 -8.11 -5.98 10.69
C SER A 107 -8.78 -4.64 10.44
N PHE A 108 -9.27 -4.39 9.23
CA PHE A 108 -9.84 -3.11 8.81
C PHE A 108 -11.31 -3.25 8.42
N PRO A 109 -12.16 -2.29 8.81
CA PRO A 109 -13.60 -2.30 8.45
C PRO A 109 -13.84 -2.04 6.97
N ILE A 110 -12.94 -1.33 6.30
CA ILE A 110 -12.99 -1.05 4.86
C ILE A 110 -11.69 -1.54 4.25
N SER A 111 -11.79 -2.50 3.33
CA SER A 111 -10.67 -3.01 2.57
C SER A 111 -11.09 -3.22 1.12
N LYS A 112 -10.31 -2.69 0.19
CA LYS A 112 -10.53 -2.80 -1.26
C LYS A 112 -9.21 -3.07 -1.97
N ILE A 113 -9.29 -3.77 -3.08
CA ILE A 113 -8.17 -3.93 -3.99
C ILE A 113 -8.31 -2.95 -5.15
N TYR A 114 -7.21 -2.37 -5.58
CA TYR A 114 -7.14 -1.61 -6.81
C TYR A 114 -5.97 -2.06 -7.68
N GLN A 115 -6.04 -1.74 -8.95
CA GLN A 115 -5.09 -2.17 -9.96
C GLN A 115 -4.35 -0.98 -10.56
N ALA A 116 -3.07 -1.20 -10.92
CA ALA A 116 -2.29 -0.24 -11.69
C ALA A 116 -1.37 -0.97 -12.67
N HIS A 117 -0.94 -0.25 -13.70
CA HIS A 117 0.01 -0.78 -14.67
C HIS A 117 1.43 -0.38 -14.26
N ILE A 118 2.27 -1.39 -14.02
CA ILE A 118 3.69 -1.25 -13.64
C ILE A 118 4.54 -1.95 -14.72
N PRO A 119 4.95 -1.24 -15.78
CA PRO A 119 5.59 -1.86 -16.96
C PRO A 119 6.90 -2.60 -16.66
N SER A 120 7.55 -2.32 -15.54
CA SER A 120 8.79 -2.98 -15.10
C SER A 120 8.56 -4.36 -14.48
N TYR A 121 7.34 -4.69 -14.11
CA TYR A 121 7.00 -5.99 -13.54
C TYR A 121 6.45 -6.95 -14.60
N PRO A 122 6.65 -8.27 -14.43
CA PRO A 122 6.01 -9.27 -15.27
C PRO A 122 4.49 -9.03 -15.35
N SER A 123 3.88 -9.30 -16.49
CA SER A 123 2.49 -8.96 -16.83
C SER A 123 2.17 -7.46 -16.96
N GLY A 124 2.90 -6.57 -16.34
CA GLY A 124 2.57 -5.14 -16.27
C GLY A 124 1.31 -4.80 -15.46
N HIS A 125 0.57 -5.78 -14.96
CA HIS A 125 -0.65 -5.61 -14.17
C HIS A 125 -0.36 -5.94 -12.71
N TRP A 126 -0.51 -4.95 -11.84
CA TRP A 126 -0.18 -5.07 -10.42
C TRP A 126 -1.34 -4.65 -9.54
N LEU A 127 -1.49 -5.33 -8.41
CA LEU A 127 -2.55 -5.08 -7.45
C LEU A 127 -2.01 -4.35 -6.22
N PHE A 128 -2.86 -3.54 -5.63
CA PHE A 128 -2.61 -2.82 -4.40
C PHE A 128 -3.80 -2.94 -3.46
N GLY A 129 -3.54 -3.02 -2.16
CA GLY A 129 -4.55 -2.97 -1.12
C GLY A 129 -4.79 -1.55 -0.64
N PHE A 130 -6.04 -1.18 -0.49
CA PHE A 130 -6.52 0.01 0.21
C PHE A 130 -7.27 -0.45 1.45
N ALA A 131 -6.82 -0.05 2.62
CA ALA A 131 -7.50 -0.35 3.88
C ALA A 131 -7.73 0.95 4.66
N SER A 132 -8.93 1.13 5.18
CA SER A 132 -9.33 2.37 5.84
C SER A 132 -10.16 2.09 7.08
N LYS A 133 -10.04 2.96 8.07
CA LYS A 133 -10.91 2.94 9.26
C LYS A 133 -12.27 3.61 9.00
N LYS A 134 -12.34 4.50 7.99
CA LYS A 134 -13.51 5.36 7.81
C LYS A 134 -13.90 5.56 6.35
N TYR A 135 -12.96 5.90 5.48
CA TYR A 135 -13.26 6.36 4.13
C TYR A 135 -13.31 5.21 3.13
N HIS A 136 -14.39 5.17 2.32
CA HIS A 136 -14.46 4.29 1.18
C HIS A 136 -13.74 4.94 -0.03
N PRO A 137 -12.84 4.21 -0.73
CA PRO A 137 -11.97 4.86 -1.72
C PRO A 137 -12.68 5.44 -2.94
N VAL A 138 -13.88 4.97 -3.26
CA VAL A 138 -14.66 5.45 -4.42
C VAL A 138 -15.77 6.39 -3.99
N ASP A 139 -16.51 6.04 -2.93
CA ASP A 139 -17.71 6.77 -2.52
C ASP A 139 -17.36 8.10 -1.80
N ASP A 140 -16.27 8.10 -1.03
CA ASP A 140 -15.80 9.28 -0.30
C ASP A 140 -14.72 10.07 -1.08
N LEU A 141 -14.46 9.73 -2.34
CA LEU A 141 -13.56 10.53 -3.18
C LEU A 141 -14.18 11.88 -3.47
N ASP A 142 -13.46 12.96 -3.15
CA ASP A 142 -13.80 14.33 -3.49
C ASP A 142 -12.97 14.83 -4.70
N PRO A 143 -13.51 14.75 -5.94
CA PRO A 143 -12.82 15.23 -7.13
C PRO A 143 -12.65 16.75 -7.16
N GLU A 144 -13.55 17.52 -6.51
CA GLU A 144 -13.48 18.97 -6.51
C GLU A 144 -12.35 19.44 -5.61
N ALA A 145 -12.24 18.88 -4.39
CA ALA A 145 -11.12 19.14 -3.50
C ALA A 145 -9.78 18.76 -4.15
N TRP A 146 -9.69 17.64 -4.84
CA TRP A 146 -8.50 17.27 -5.60
C TRP A 146 -8.14 18.30 -6.67
N ASN A 147 -9.11 18.71 -7.48
CA ASN A 147 -8.88 19.67 -8.56
C ASN A 147 -8.48 21.06 -8.02
N ALA A 148 -9.01 21.46 -6.86
CA ALA A 148 -8.65 22.71 -6.21
C ALA A 148 -7.18 22.78 -5.77
N LEU A 149 -6.51 21.65 -5.54
CA LEU A 149 -5.07 21.58 -5.23
C LEU A 149 -4.19 21.99 -6.43
N ASN A 150 -4.75 22.02 -7.63
CA ASN A 150 -4.06 22.38 -8.88
C ASN A 150 -2.71 21.65 -9.07
N LEU A 151 -2.64 20.38 -8.67
CA LEU A 151 -1.44 19.55 -8.78
C LEU A 151 -1.29 19.00 -10.19
N ARG A 152 -0.11 19.16 -10.76
CA ARG A 152 0.23 18.57 -12.06
C ARG A 152 0.76 17.15 -11.88
N THR A 153 -0.10 16.17 -12.11
CA THR A 153 0.27 14.76 -12.12
C THR A 153 0.37 14.21 -13.54
N ARG A 154 1.25 13.23 -13.75
CA ARG A 154 1.43 12.57 -15.06
C ARG A 154 0.61 11.30 -15.21
N TYR A 155 0.24 10.66 -14.11
CA TYR A 155 -0.47 9.38 -14.10
C TYR A 155 -1.86 9.50 -13.48
N TYR A 156 -1.97 10.11 -12.31
CA TYR A 156 -3.20 10.16 -11.55
C TYR A 156 -4.23 11.14 -12.14
N THR A 157 -5.48 10.70 -12.19
CA THR A 157 -6.68 11.52 -12.34
C THR A 157 -7.78 10.95 -11.46
N THR A 158 -8.76 11.77 -11.06
CA THR A 158 -9.90 11.28 -10.26
C THR A 158 -10.75 10.23 -10.99
N ARG A 159 -10.76 10.25 -12.33
CA ARG A 159 -11.42 9.19 -13.14
C ARG A 159 -10.62 7.90 -13.13
N LEU A 160 -9.29 7.99 -13.28
CA LEU A 160 -8.42 6.83 -13.17
C LEU A 160 -8.49 6.22 -11.77
N HIS A 161 -8.56 7.04 -10.72
CA HIS A 161 -8.73 6.59 -9.34
C HIS A 161 -9.97 5.68 -9.22
N LYS A 162 -11.13 6.15 -9.66
CA LYS A 162 -12.36 5.32 -9.64
C LYS A 162 -12.22 4.07 -10.49
N GLY A 163 -11.69 4.21 -11.70
CA GLY A 163 -11.49 3.09 -12.63
C GLY A 163 -10.55 2.01 -12.10
N ALA A 164 -9.57 2.37 -11.30
CA ALA A 164 -8.62 1.43 -10.71
C ALA A 164 -9.28 0.42 -9.75
N PHE A 165 -10.40 0.76 -9.13
CA PHE A 165 -11.16 -0.11 -8.23
C PHE A 165 -12.21 -0.99 -8.94
N TYR A 166 -12.44 -0.80 -10.25
CA TYR A 166 -13.27 -1.71 -11.05
C TYR A 166 -12.39 -2.83 -11.60
N LEU A 167 -12.48 -3.99 -10.98
CA LEU A 167 -11.61 -5.12 -11.28
C LEU A 167 -12.19 -5.99 -12.39
N PRO A 168 -11.36 -6.69 -13.17
CA PRO A 168 -11.81 -7.76 -14.06
C PRO A 168 -12.56 -8.86 -13.31
N ALA A 169 -13.56 -9.49 -13.94
CA ALA A 169 -14.41 -10.50 -13.31
C ALA A 169 -13.61 -11.65 -12.65
N PHE A 170 -12.54 -12.12 -13.29
CA PHE A 170 -11.72 -13.20 -12.73
C PHE A 170 -11.05 -12.77 -11.39
N LEU A 171 -10.71 -11.49 -11.24
CA LEU A 171 -10.16 -10.96 -9.99
C LEU A 171 -11.24 -10.85 -8.91
N GLU A 172 -12.42 -10.36 -9.27
CA GLU A 172 -13.56 -10.34 -8.33
C GLU A 172 -13.87 -11.74 -7.81
N ASP A 173 -13.88 -12.74 -8.70
CA ASP A 173 -14.14 -14.12 -8.32
C ASP A 173 -13.02 -14.67 -7.41
N MET A 174 -11.75 -14.38 -7.73
CA MET A 174 -10.62 -14.75 -6.89
C MET A 174 -10.70 -14.15 -5.47
N LEU A 175 -11.12 -12.89 -5.34
CA LEU A 175 -11.23 -12.21 -4.05
C LEU A 175 -12.44 -12.67 -3.24
N LYS A 176 -13.58 -12.97 -3.88
CA LYS A 176 -14.77 -13.54 -3.21
C LYS A 176 -14.47 -14.81 -2.43
N GLU A 177 -13.51 -15.61 -2.88
CA GLU A 177 -13.11 -16.84 -2.17
C GLU A 177 -12.59 -16.58 -0.73
N VAL A 178 -12.11 -15.37 -0.47
CA VAL A 178 -11.51 -14.99 0.83
C VAL A 178 -12.27 -13.91 1.58
N GLU A 179 -13.22 -13.26 0.93
CA GLU A 179 -14.07 -12.22 1.56
C GLU A 179 -15.26 -12.81 2.34
N GLY A 180 -15.65 -14.07 2.10
CA GLY A 180 -16.68 -14.83 2.82
C GLY A 180 -18.03 -14.74 2.15
#